data_408dad8da5ee156c77ffe1154f7c7c0c
#
_entry.id   408dad8da5ee156c77ffe1154f7c7c0c
#
_cell.length_a   1.000
_cell.length_b   1.000
_cell.length_c   1.000
_cell.angle_alpha   90.00
_cell.angle_beta   90.00
_cell.angle_gamma   90.00
#
_symmetry.space_group_name_H-M   'P 1'
#
loop_
_entity.id
_entity.type
_entity.pdbx_description
1 polymer ?
#
loop_
_entity_poly.entity_id
_entity_poly.type
_entity_poly.pdbx_seq_one_letter_code
_entity_poly.pdbx_strand_id
1 'polypeptide(L)'
;MAEPKNILFIMFDQLRFDYLSCAGHPHLHTPHIDWLASKGVRFTQCYVQSPVCGASRMSSYTGRYVSSHGASWNGVPLKVGEWTMGDHLRQLGMDALLLGKTHMRADAEGMRRLGLAPDSIIGARLSECGFDPIIRDDGLWAFGPDGAYDDQESPYNAFLRAEGYDADNPWHDYANAGIDNEGNIASGWLYENARRPANIREEDSETPWLTRQMIKFLEQDAPGRERPWMCHLSYIKPHWPYIVPAPYHDMYGPDSHKPVVRDARELENPHPIYVAFTDNAIGQAFRRDDVREAALGAYMGLIKQIDDQMGVLFKHLEASGQLDETMIVITSDHGDYMGDHWLGEKDLFHEPSVKVPLIVYDPSPAADATRGTVCDALVESIDLLPTFVEVAGGMPRMEMLEGYSLLPLLRNAKVTGPREFTISEYDYSVTPMAARLGVAPRDARLFMMRDARWKFIHAEGGFAPMLFDLDSDPDELIDLGRDPAYAAVRDACYDKLFSWARRPSQRTTVSDQQLIDRRGKSRRKGIVLGVNTADEIDAELLEKYQGKARQSHGE
;
A
#
# COMPACT_ATOMS: atom_id res chain seq x y z
N MET A 1 13.42 2.61 29.00
CA MET A 1 13.26 1.71 27.83
C MET A 1 13.64 2.51 26.62
N ALA A 2 14.26 1.88 25.65
CA ALA A 2 14.79 2.57 24.48
C ALA A 2 13.70 2.78 23.40
N GLU A 3 13.95 3.65 22.42
CA GLU A 3 13.21 3.70 21.17
C GLU A 3 13.23 2.32 20.49
N PRO A 4 12.21 1.96 19.70
CA PRO A 4 12.22 0.69 18.97
C PRO A 4 13.46 0.57 18.09
N LYS A 5 14.11 -0.58 18.15
CA LYS A 5 15.29 -0.84 17.31
C LYS A 5 14.88 -1.35 15.93
N ASN A 6 13.82 -2.16 15.88
CA ASN A 6 13.40 -2.88 14.69
C ASN A 6 11.98 -2.49 14.29
N ILE A 7 11.63 -2.77 13.04
CA ILE A 7 10.27 -2.54 12.50
C ILE A 7 9.81 -3.82 11.80
N LEU A 8 8.67 -4.34 12.23
CA LEU A 8 7.95 -5.41 11.54
C LEU A 8 6.74 -4.80 10.82
N PHE A 9 6.85 -4.66 9.51
CA PHE A 9 5.81 -4.11 8.66
C PHE A 9 5.01 -5.24 8.02
N ILE A 10 3.82 -5.54 8.54
CA ILE A 10 2.94 -6.59 8.08
C ILE A 10 1.87 -5.99 7.18
N MET A 11 1.78 -6.51 5.95
CA MET A 11 0.75 -6.12 4.98
C MET A 11 0.01 -7.36 4.50
N PHE A 12 -1.31 -7.31 4.54
CA PHE A 12 -2.18 -8.31 3.92
C PHE A 12 -2.70 -7.77 2.59
N ASP A 13 -2.79 -8.60 1.58
CA ASP A 13 -3.37 -8.20 0.31
C ASP A 13 -4.89 -8.31 0.37
N GLN A 14 -5.59 -7.21 0.06
CA GLN A 14 -7.05 -7.17 -0.10
C GLN A 14 -7.84 -7.35 1.22
N LEU A 15 -7.26 -7.01 2.39
CA LEU A 15 -7.95 -7.08 3.66
C LEU A 15 -8.81 -5.83 3.91
N ARG A 16 -10.12 -6.02 4.03
CA ARG A 16 -11.09 -4.95 4.37
C ARG A 16 -10.88 -4.41 5.78
N PHE A 17 -11.06 -3.10 5.94
CA PHE A 17 -10.96 -2.41 7.23
C PHE A 17 -11.95 -2.90 8.28
N ASP A 18 -13.13 -3.39 7.87
CA ASP A 18 -14.26 -3.75 8.71
C ASP A 18 -14.42 -5.27 8.93
N TYR A 19 -13.46 -6.08 8.46
CA TYR A 19 -13.42 -7.54 8.65
C TYR A 19 -12.41 -7.95 9.73
N LEU A 20 -12.41 -7.21 10.83
CA LEU A 20 -11.67 -7.51 12.07
C LEU A 20 -12.62 -7.33 13.26
N SER A 21 -12.51 -8.15 14.32
CA SER A 21 -13.36 -8.01 15.50
C SER A 21 -13.11 -6.70 16.27
N CYS A 22 -11.87 -6.20 16.32
CA CYS A 22 -11.59 -4.86 16.88
C CYS A 22 -12.19 -3.72 16.06
N ALA A 23 -12.55 -3.96 14.80
CA ALA A 23 -13.27 -3.01 13.95
C ALA A 23 -14.80 -3.19 14.01
N GLY A 24 -15.30 -4.10 14.84
CA GLY A 24 -16.73 -4.32 15.08
C GLY A 24 -17.40 -5.36 14.20
N HIS A 25 -16.64 -6.27 13.54
CA HIS A 25 -17.26 -7.37 12.80
C HIS A 25 -18.00 -8.31 13.78
N PRO A 26 -19.31 -8.58 13.58
CA PRO A 26 -20.14 -9.26 14.58
C PRO A 26 -19.84 -10.75 14.76
N HIS A 27 -19.32 -11.41 13.74
CA HIS A 27 -19.17 -12.87 13.71
C HIS A 27 -17.75 -13.36 13.45
N LEU A 28 -16.90 -12.53 12.85
CA LEU A 28 -15.51 -12.87 12.61
C LEU A 28 -14.68 -12.50 13.84
N HIS A 29 -14.03 -13.49 14.45
CA HIS A 29 -13.22 -13.31 15.64
C HIS A 29 -11.74 -13.35 15.30
N THR A 30 -11.05 -12.22 15.53
CA THR A 30 -9.62 -12.03 15.28
C THR A 30 -8.88 -11.65 16.57
N PRO A 31 -8.88 -12.55 17.59
CA PRO A 31 -8.40 -12.21 18.94
C PRO A 31 -6.92 -11.84 18.98
N HIS A 32 -6.10 -12.32 18.05
CA HIS A 32 -4.67 -12.04 18.04
C HIS A 32 -4.35 -10.67 17.43
N ILE A 33 -5.07 -10.28 16.39
CA ILE A 33 -5.00 -8.91 15.85
C ILE A 33 -5.61 -7.93 16.86
N ASP A 34 -6.70 -8.29 17.55
CA ASP A 34 -7.29 -7.49 18.61
C ASP A 34 -6.33 -7.30 19.80
N TRP A 35 -5.56 -8.34 20.14
CA TRP A 35 -4.52 -8.24 21.14
C TRP A 35 -3.47 -7.17 20.78
N LEU A 36 -3.00 -7.14 19.51
CA LEU A 36 -2.09 -6.11 19.06
C LEU A 36 -2.74 -4.72 19.11
N ALA A 37 -4.00 -4.60 18.69
CA ALA A 37 -4.77 -3.35 18.79
C ALA A 37 -4.89 -2.86 20.23
N SER A 38 -5.04 -3.78 21.21
CA SER A 38 -5.10 -3.44 22.64
C SER A 38 -3.77 -2.93 23.21
N LYS A 39 -2.66 -3.20 22.54
CA LYS A 39 -1.31 -2.75 22.94
C LYS A 39 -0.81 -1.56 22.12
N GLY A 40 -1.45 -1.27 21.00
CA GLY A 40 -1.08 -0.19 20.08
C GLY A 40 -2.17 0.87 19.90
N VAL A 41 -2.14 1.54 18.78
CA VAL A 41 -3.18 2.47 18.31
C VAL A 41 -3.83 1.88 17.07
N ARG A 42 -5.17 1.82 17.04
CA ARG A 42 -5.96 1.46 15.86
C ARG A 42 -6.48 2.73 15.20
N PHE A 43 -6.11 2.93 13.94
CA PHE A 43 -6.60 4.04 13.13
C PHE A 43 -7.88 3.61 12.40
N THR A 44 -8.93 4.45 12.46
CA THR A 44 -10.22 4.15 11.83
C THR A 44 -10.37 4.75 10.43
N GLN A 45 -9.48 5.68 10.06
CA GLN A 45 -9.57 6.48 8.84
C GLN A 45 -8.24 6.43 8.06
N CYS A 46 -7.77 5.22 7.72
CA CYS A 46 -6.58 5.04 6.89
C CYS A 46 -7.00 4.77 5.44
N TYR A 47 -6.46 5.57 4.51
CA TYR A 47 -6.75 5.49 3.09
C TYR A 47 -5.50 5.19 2.27
N VAL A 48 -5.67 4.31 1.27
CA VAL A 48 -4.63 4.00 0.29
C VAL A 48 -4.67 4.98 -0.88
N GLN A 49 -3.54 5.13 -1.57
CA GLN A 49 -3.42 6.08 -2.68
C GLN A 49 -3.93 5.53 -4.02
N SER A 50 -4.28 4.25 -4.05
CA SER A 50 -4.92 3.59 -5.19
C SER A 50 -5.67 2.34 -4.75
N PRO A 51 -6.80 1.99 -5.39
CA PRO A 51 -7.48 0.71 -5.14
C PRO A 51 -6.79 -0.49 -5.80
N VAL A 52 -5.59 -0.32 -6.40
CA VAL A 52 -4.88 -1.37 -7.14
C VAL A 52 -3.60 -1.74 -6.42
N CYS A 53 -3.37 -3.05 -6.21
CA CYS A 53 -2.25 -3.57 -5.41
C CYS A 53 -0.90 -2.92 -5.77
N GLY A 54 -0.47 -2.97 -7.04
CA GLY A 54 0.82 -2.43 -7.48
C GLY A 54 0.94 -0.94 -7.20
N ALA A 55 -0.03 -0.14 -7.63
CA ALA A 55 -0.01 1.32 -7.44
C ALA A 55 -0.06 1.71 -5.95
N SER A 56 -0.91 1.05 -5.14
CA SER A 56 -1.00 1.28 -3.71
C SER A 56 0.31 0.92 -2.98
N ARG A 57 0.88 -0.25 -3.28
CA ARG A 57 2.14 -0.71 -2.70
C ARG A 57 3.29 0.23 -3.04
N MET A 58 3.39 0.66 -4.32
CA MET A 58 4.41 1.63 -4.74
C MET A 58 4.26 2.95 -3.99
N SER A 59 3.02 3.43 -3.76
CA SER A 59 2.79 4.62 -2.94
C SER A 59 3.31 4.44 -1.51
N SER A 60 2.97 3.33 -0.85
CA SER A 60 3.45 3.03 0.52
C SER A 60 4.98 2.92 0.59
N TYR A 61 5.61 2.27 -0.42
CA TYR A 61 7.05 2.04 -0.44
C TYR A 61 7.87 3.28 -0.81
N THR A 62 7.28 4.24 -1.53
CA THR A 62 7.94 5.52 -1.89
C THR A 62 7.55 6.68 -0.98
N GLY A 63 6.48 6.54 -0.19
CA GLY A 63 5.90 7.64 0.59
C GLY A 63 5.33 8.75 -0.29
N ARG A 64 4.86 8.41 -1.52
CA ARG A 64 4.43 9.36 -2.54
C ARG A 64 3.12 8.95 -3.21
N TYR A 65 2.41 9.94 -3.73
CA TYR A 65 1.20 9.70 -4.51
C TYR A 65 1.49 9.07 -5.88
N VAL A 66 0.49 8.38 -6.45
CA VAL A 66 0.63 7.66 -7.73
C VAL A 66 1.11 8.57 -8.86
N SER A 67 0.55 9.78 -8.98
CA SER A 67 0.97 10.77 -9.98
C SER A 67 2.41 11.25 -9.80
N SER A 68 3.01 11.10 -8.63
CA SER A 68 4.39 11.47 -8.33
C SER A 68 5.38 10.37 -8.72
N HIS A 69 5.12 9.11 -8.33
CA HIS A 69 6.03 7.99 -8.64
C HIS A 69 5.74 7.32 -10.00
N GLY A 70 4.52 7.45 -10.55
CA GLY A 70 4.17 7.05 -11.91
C GLY A 70 3.87 5.57 -12.14
N ALA A 71 4.00 4.69 -11.14
CA ALA A 71 3.59 3.28 -11.22
C ALA A 71 2.08 3.19 -10.97
N SER A 72 1.27 3.43 -12.01
CA SER A 72 -0.16 3.69 -11.90
C SER A 72 -1.04 2.43 -11.91
N TRP A 73 -0.45 1.25 -12.22
CA TRP A 73 -1.17 -0.02 -12.34
C TRP A 73 -0.26 -1.21 -12.04
N ASN A 74 -0.85 -2.41 -11.88
CA ASN A 74 -0.12 -3.66 -11.82
C ASN A 74 0.75 -3.83 -13.08
N GLY A 75 2.03 -4.15 -12.91
CA GLY A 75 2.96 -4.31 -14.01
C GLY A 75 3.46 -3.01 -14.66
N VAL A 76 3.02 -1.83 -14.20
CA VAL A 76 3.67 -0.56 -14.55
C VAL A 76 4.86 -0.36 -13.61
N PRO A 77 6.11 -0.36 -14.13
CA PRO A 77 7.28 -0.35 -13.28
C PRO A 77 7.49 0.98 -12.55
N LEU A 78 8.04 0.89 -11.34
CA LEU A 78 8.62 2.04 -10.68
C LEU A 78 9.94 2.41 -11.37
N LYS A 79 10.14 3.70 -11.69
CA LYS A 79 11.33 4.15 -12.42
C LYS A 79 12.61 3.87 -11.64
N VAL A 80 13.64 3.38 -12.33
CA VAL A 80 15.00 3.33 -11.77
C VAL A 80 15.42 4.73 -11.32
N GLY A 81 15.82 4.85 -10.07
CA GLY A 81 16.19 6.10 -9.43
C GLY A 81 15.08 6.76 -8.61
N GLU A 82 13.88 6.21 -8.59
CA GLU A 82 12.88 6.58 -7.57
C GLU A 82 13.37 6.10 -6.20
N TRP A 83 13.28 6.96 -5.20
CA TRP A 83 13.67 6.61 -3.84
C TRP A 83 12.59 5.79 -3.16
N THR A 84 13.03 4.71 -2.53
CA THR A 84 12.13 3.76 -1.89
C THR A 84 12.39 3.67 -0.39
N MET A 85 11.51 2.99 0.32
CA MET A 85 11.62 2.72 1.75
C MET A 85 12.99 2.11 2.10
N GLY A 86 13.47 1.14 1.30
CA GLY A 86 14.79 0.55 1.51
C GLY A 86 15.92 1.56 1.37
N ASP A 87 15.84 2.52 0.43
CA ASP A 87 16.89 3.53 0.26
C ASP A 87 16.94 4.50 1.43
N HIS A 88 15.79 4.98 1.90
CA HIS A 88 15.72 5.87 3.06
C HIS A 88 16.26 5.21 4.33
N LEU A 89 15.86 3.96 4.61
CA LEU A 89 16.23 3.27 5.84
C LEU A 89 17.71 2.85 5.86
N ARG A 90 18.25 2.37 4.72
CA ARG A 90 19.68 2.01 4.64
C ARG A 90 20.60 3.21 4.87
N GLN A 91 20.22 4.43 4.49
CA GLN A 91 21.00 5.62 4.81
C GLN A 91 21.08 5.90 6.31
N LEU A 92 20.13 5.40 7.08
CA LEU A 92 20.08 5.49 8.54
C LEU A 92 20.73 4.29 9.24
N GLY A 93 21.34 3.38 8.46
CA GLY A 93 21.98 2.19 9.00
C GLY A 93 21.02 1.05 9.35
N MET A 94 19.77 1.09 8.91
CA MET A 94 18.78 0.05 9.09
C MET A 94 18.70 -0.82 7.83
N ASP A 95 18.76 -2.14 7.99
CA ASP A 95 18.53 -3.08 6.89
C ASP A 95 17.03 -3.10 6.52
N ALA A 96 16.74 -3.13 5.22
CA ALA A 96 15.37 -3.20 4.72
C ALA A 96 15.15 -4.54 4.02
N LEU A 97 14.38 -5.43 4.62
CA LEU A 97 14.25 -6.83 4.25
C LEU A 97 12.85 -7.14 3.75
N LEU A 98 12.72 -8.18 2.91
CA LEU A 98 11.45 -8.65 2.35
C LEU A 98 11.22 -10.12 2.65
N LEU A 99 10.02 -10.43 3.13
CA LEU A 99 9.42 -11.76 3.18
C LEU A 99 8.03 -11.69 2.55
N GLY A 100 7.86 -12.23 1.35
CA GLY A 100 6.59 -12.31 0.64
C GLY A 100 6.45 -11.38 -0.56
N LYS A 101 5.28 -10.77 -0.72
CA LYS A 101 4.84 -10.07 -1.94
C LYS A 101 5.23 -8.59 -1.98
N THR A 102 5.79 -8.13 -3.11
CA THR A 102 5.90 -6.70 -3.42
C THR A 102 4.94 -6.24 -4.52
N HIS A 103 4.54 -7.13 -5.42
CA HIS A 103 3.78 -6.82 -6.64
C HIS A 103 4.49 -5.79 -7.53
N MET A 104 5.79 -5.62 -7.35
CA MET A 104 6.58 -4.72 -8.19
C MET A 104 6.98 -5.40 -9.49
N ARG A 105 6.94 -4.65 -10.57
CA ARG A 105 7.62 -4.98 -11.82
C ARG A 105 8.90 -4.15 -11.94
N ALA A 106 9.99 -4.80 -12.30
CA ALA A 106 11.26 -4.12 -12.51
C ALA A 106 11.21 -3.19 -13.74
N ASP A 107 11.80 -2.01 -13.66
CA ASP A 107 12.08 -1.13 -14.81
C ASP A 107 13.28 -1.69 -15.60
N ALA A 108 13.04 -2.79 -16.32
CA ALA A 108 14.06 -3.49 -17.08
C ALA A 108 14.73 -2.60 -18.14
N GLU A 109 13.97 -1.70 -18.76
CA GLU A 109 14.50 -0.75 -19.75
C GLU A 109 15.42 0.30 -19.08
N GLY A 110 14.99 0.84 -17.93
CA GLY A 110 15.82 1.77 -17.14
C GLY A 110 17.11 1.12 -16.65
N MET A 111 17.03 -0.13 -16.17
CA MET A 111 18.21 -0.91 -15.74
C MET A 111 19.15 -1.16 -16.91
N ARG A 112 18.64 -1.63 -18.04
CA ARG A 112 19.43 -1.86 -19.28
C ARG A 112 20.12 -0.57 -19.75
N ARG A 113 19.40 0.54 -19.78
CA ARG A 113 19.92 1.87 -20.17
C ARG A 113 21.07 2.34 -19.28
N LEU A 114 21.05 1.97 -17.99
CA LEU A 114 22.08 2.33 -17.03
C LEU A 114 23.18 1.27 -16.85
N GLY A 115 23.10 0.13 -17.58
CA GLY A 115 24.05 -0.97 -17.46
C GLY A 115 23.98 -1.70 -16.12
N LEU A 116 22.81 -1.70 -15.47
CA LEU A 116 22.59 -2.41 -14.22
C LEU A 116 22.18 -3.85 -14.50
N ALA A 117 22.89 -4.82 -13.92
CA ALA A 117 22.57 -6.24 -14.03
C ALA A 117 21.41 -6.60 -13.08
N PRO A 118 20.34 -7.26 -13.58
CA PRO A 118 19.18 -7.64 -12.76
C PRO A 118 19.54 -8.57 -11.57
N ASP A 119 20.49 -9.46 -11.75
CA ASP A 119 20.98 -10.42 -10.76
C ASP A 119 22.02 -9.86 -9.77
N SER A 120 22.37 -8.56 -9.91
CA SER A 120 23.21 -7.87 -8.94
C SER A 120 22.41 -7.47 -7.70
N ILE A 121 23.10 -7.20 -6.57
CA ILE A 121 22.45 -6.66 -5.36
C ILE A 121 21.65 -5.40 -5.66
N ILE A 122 22.19 -4.50 -6.51
CA ILE A 122 21.49 -3.27 -6.90
C ILE A 122 20.29 -3.61 -7.78
N GLY A 123 20.43 -4.55 -8.71
CA GLY A 123 19.34 -5.01 -9.57
C GLY A 123 18.19 -5.63 -8.76
N ALA A 124 18.50 -6.52 -7.82
CA ALA A 124 17.52 -7.11 -6.92
C ALA A 124 16.77 -6.02 -6.10
N ARG A 125 17.48 -5.06 -5.51
CA ARG A 125 16.87 -3.95 -4.78
C ARG A 125 15.97 -3.09 -5.65
N LEU A 126 16.39 -2.78 -6.87
CA LEU A 126 15.56 -2.02 -7.82
C LEU A 126 14.31 -2.78 -8.25
N SER A 127 14.38 -4.12 -8.28
CA SER A 127 13.25 -4.98 -8.61
C SER A 127 12.31 -5.22 -7.43
N GLU A 128 12.73 -4.91 -6.20
CA GLU A 128 11.98 -5.15 -4.96
C GLU A 128 11.79 -3.88 -4.13
N CYS A 129 11.59 -2.74 -4.75
CA CYS A 129 11.33 -1.46 -4.06
C CYS A 129 12.37 -1.10 -3.00
N GLY A 130 13.62 -1.43 -3.25
CA GLY A 130 14.74 -1.17 -2.34
C GLY A 130 14.91 -2.19 -1.23
N PHE A 131 14.06 -3.20 -1.13
CA PHE A 131 14.23 -4.28 -0.15
C PHE A 131 15.32 -5.26 -0.57
N ASP A 132 15.98 -5.85 0.40
CA ASP A 132 16.80 -7.06 0.24
C ASP A 132 15.89 -8.29 0.43
N PRO A 133 15.59 -9.07 -0.62
CA PRO A 133 14.66 -10.18 -0.51
C PRO A 133 15.30 -11.35 0.23
N ILE A 134 14.71 -11.75 1.36
CA ILE A 134 14.97 -13.05 2.00
C ILE A 134 14.15 -14.10 1.26
N ILE A 135 12.88 -13.81 1.08
CA ILE A 135 11.94 -14.59 0.29
C ILE A 135 11.07 -13.61 -0.48
N ARG A 136 11.01 -13.78 -1.80
CA ARG A 136 9.98 -13.17 -2.61
C ARG A 136 8.97 -14.22 -3.04
N ASP A 137 7.68 -13.92 -2.85
CA ASP A 137 6.58 -14.76 -3.31
C ASP A 137 5.38 -13.89 -3.67
N ASP A 138 5.07 -13.80 -4.96
CA ASP A 138 3.90 -13.11 -5.48
C ASP A 138 2.77 -14.09 -5.88
N GLY A 139 2.93 -15.38 -5.60
CA GLY A 139 1.93 -16.43 -5.76
C GLY A 139 1.86 -17.00 -7.17
N LEU A 140 1.03 -16.50 -8.02
CA LEU A 140 0.59 -16.97 -9.34
C LEU A 140 1.60 -17.77 -10.20
N TRP A 141 2.87 -17.44 -10.13
CA TRP A 141 3.90 -18.01 -11.02
C TRP A 141 4.66 -19.14 -10.37
N ALA A 142 4.89 -20.21 -11.13
CA ALA A 142 5.71 -21.32 -10.69
C ALA A 142 7.20 -20.96 -10.64
N PHE A 143 7.66 -20.06 -11.50
CA PHE A 143 9.06 -19.68 -11.67
C PHE A 143 9.17 -18.16 -11.68
N GLY A 144 10.20 -17.69 -11.01
CA GLY A 144 10.61 -16.29 -10.98
C GLY A 144 9.51 -15.28 -10.68
N PRO A 145 9.86 -14.10 -10.37
CA PRO A 145 8.95 -12.99 -10.37
C PRO A 145 8.83 -12.47 -11.80
N ASP A 146 7.64 -12.38 -12.36
CA ASP A 146 7.39 -11.96 -13.73
C ASP A 146 8.13 -10.66 -14.09
N GLY A 147 9.20 -10.79 -14.88
CA GLY A 147 10.07 -9.70 -15.28
C GLY A 147 11.00 -9.15 -14.20
N ALA A 148 11.26 -9.89 -13.13
CA ALA A 148 12.25 -9.54 -12.14
C ALA A 148 13.63 -10.18 -12.43
N TYR A 149 14.46 -10.32 -11.42
CA TYR A 149 15.90 -10.51 -11.52
C TYR A 149 16.36 -11.97 -11.65
N ASP A 150 15.49 -12.96 -11.51
CA ASP A 150 15.84 -14.37 -11.67
C ASP A 150 14.72 -15.20 -12.29
N ASP A 151 15.09 -16.39 -12.79
CA ASP A 151 14.18 -17.39 -13.34
C ASP A 151 14.04 -18.61 -12.41
N GLN A 152 14.37 -18.47 -11.12
CA GLN A 152 14.30 -19.57 -10.18
C GLN A 152 12.86 -19.90 -9.85
N GLU A 153 12.62 -21.16 -9.49
CA GLU A 153 11.34 -21.59 -8.97
C GLU A 153 10.97 -20.76 -7.72
N SER A 154 9.68 -20.38 -7.58
CA SER A 154 9.25 -19.66 -6.39
C SER A 154 9.57 -20.48 -5.13
N PRO A 155 10.08 -19.83 -4.06
CA PRO A 155 10.44 -20.55 -2.84
C PRO A 155 9.28 -21.34 -2.23
N TYR A 156 8.04 -20.87 -2.39
CA TYR A 156 6.87 -21.59 -1.93
C TYR A 156 6.57 -22.83 -2.79
N ASN A 157 6.66 -22.74 -4.12
CA ASN A 157 6.50 -23.91 -4.98
C ASN A 157 7.59 -24.95 -4.75
N ALA A 158 8.84 -24.51 -4.55
CA ALA A 158 9.94 -25.41 -4.19
C ALA A 158 9.68 -26.15 -2.86
N PHE A 159 9.15 -25.43 -1.85
CA PHE A 159 8.71 -26.04 -0.59
C PHE A 159 7.59 -27.06 -0.82
N LEU A 160 6.54 -26.73 -1.58
CA LEU A 160 5.43 -27.62 -1.84
C LEU A 160 5.88 -28.91 -2.54
N ARG A 161 6.78 -28.82 -3.52
CA ARG A 161 7.34 -30.03 -4.17
C ARG A 161 8.13 -30.88 -3.18
N ALA A 162 8.90 -30.26 -2.30
CA ALA A 162 9.65 -30.98 -1.27
C ALA A 162 8.74 -31.73 -0.29
N GLU A 163 7.54 -31.19 -0.02
CA GLU A 163 6.49 -31.83 0.80
C GLU A 163 5.65 -32.86 0.03
N GLY A 164 5.93 -33.08 -1.27
CA GLY A 164 5.28 -34.09 -2.08
C GLY A 164 4.05 -33.59 -2.88
N TYR A 165 3.82 -32.30 -2.96
CA TYR A 165 2.79 -31.69 -3.81
C TYR A 165 3.34 -31.52 -5.24
N ASP A 166 3.33 -32.58 -6.04
CA ASP A 166 3.94 -32.63 -7.37
C ASP A 166 2.97 -32.18 -8.46
N ALA A 167 3.22 -31.01 -9.05
CA ALA A 167 2.48 -30.43 -10.17
C ALA A 167 3.36 -29.42 -10.92
N ASP A 168 2.95 -28.99 -12.12
CA ASP A 168 3.63 -27.91 -12.85
C ASP A 168 3.59 -26.59 -12.09
N ASN A 169 2.50 -26.30 -11.41
CA ASN A 169 2.36 -25.17 -10.50
C ASN A 169 1.64 -25.59 -9.20
N PRO A 170 2.38 -26.09 -8.18
CA PRO A 170 1.78 -26.54 -6.93
C PRO A 170 0.97 -25.46 -6.20
N TRP A 171 1.36 -24.20 -6.31
CA TRP A 171 0.58 -23.07 -5.78
C TRP A 171 -0.86 -23.06 -6.34
N HIS A 172 -0.99 -23.31 -7.65
CA HIS A 172 -2.30 -23.34 -8.32
C HIS A 172 -3.07 -24.63 -8.02
N ASP A 173 -2.40 -25.80 -8.17
CA ASP A 173 -3.09 -27.07 -8.22
C ASP A 173 -3.41 -27.67 -6.85
N TYR A 174 -2.69 -27.20 -5.80
CA TYR A 174 -2.89 -27.65 -4.41
C TYR A 174 -3.34 -26.51 -3.50
N ALA A 175 -2.52 -25.47 -3.35
CA ALA A 175 -2.79 -24.42 -2.37
C ALA A 175 -4.03 -23.56 -2.73
N ASN A 176 -4.32 -23.43 -4.03
CA ASN A 176 -5.44 -22.62 -4.54
C ASN A 176 -6.44 -23.42 -5.40
N ALA A 177 -6.57 -24.70 -5.13
CA ALA A 177 -7.61 -25.57 -5.69
C ALA A 177 -8.12 -26.56 -4.65
N GLY A 178 -9.37 -27.00 -4.80
CA GLY A 178 -9.94 -28.12 -4.05
C GLY A 178 -10.00 -29.38 -4.90
N ILE A 179 -10.69 -30.42 -4.38
CA ILE A 179 -11.02 -31.64 -5.11
C ILE A 179 -12.54 -31.73 -5.24
N ASP A 180 -13.03 -32.09 -6.44
CA ASP A 180 -14.44 -32.33 -6.68
C ASP A 180 -14.88 -33.73 -6.20
N ASN A 181 -16.19 -34.04 -6.36
CA ASN A 181 -16.73 -35.30 -5.91
C ASN A 181 -16.27 -36.52 -6.74
N GLU A 182 -15.75 -36.28 -7.93
CA GLU A 182 -15.17 -37.25 -8.84
C GLU A 182 -13.67 -37.45 -8.64
N GLY A 183 -13.01 -36.63 -7.78
CA GLY A 183 -11.58 -36.68 -7.50
C GLY A 183 -10.73 -35.83 -8.44
N ASN A 184 -11.33 -34.94 -9.22
CA ASN A 184 -10.60 -34.01 -10.10
C ASN A 184 -10.27 -32.70 -9.38
N ILE A 185 -9.25 -31.98 -9.90
CA ILE A 185 -8.88 -30.65 -9.40
C ILE A 185 -10.04 -29.66 -9.66
N ALA A 186 -10.53 -29.05 -8.60
CA ALA A 186 -11.54 -28.01 -8.60
C ALA A 186 -10.88 -26.65 -8.35
N SER A 187 -10.57 -25.94 -9.44
CA SER A 187 -9.83 -24.66 -9.40
C SER A 187 -10.52 -23.63 -8.49
N GLY A 188 -9.76 -23.00 -7.59
CA GLY A 188 -10.22 -21.92 -6.75
C GLY A 188 -10.53 -20.61 -7.50
N TRP A 189 -10.16 -20.50 -8.78
CA TRP A 189 -10.57 -19.40 -9.66
C TRP A 189 -12.06 -19.39 -9.97
N LEU A 190 -12.75 -20.51 -9.75
CA LEU A 190 -14.19 -20.63 -9.94
C LEU A 190 -14.88 -20.46 -8.57
N TYR A 191 -15.69 -19.43 -8.41
CA TYR A 191 -16.36 -19.11 -7.15
C TYR A 191 -17.21 -20.26 -6.59
N GLU A 192 -17.75 -21.15 -7.44
CA GLU A 192 -18.47 -22.35 -7.01
C GLU A 192 -17.63 -23.31 -6.14
N ASN A 193 -16.29 -23.24 -6.29
CA ASN A 193 -15.35 -24.05 -5.54
C ASN A 193 -14.89 -23.40 -4.23
N ALA A 194 -15.27 -22.15 -3.96
CA ALA A 194 -14.84 -21.41 -2.77
C ALA A 194 -15.25 -22.06 -1.44
N ARG A 195 -16.30 -22.89 -1.45
CA ARG A 195 -16.75 -23.64 -0.26
C ARG A 195 -16.03 -24.99 -0.07
N ARG A 196 -15.18 -25.40 -1.02
CA ARG A 196 -14.38 -26.61 -0.90
C ARG A 196 -13.13 -26.31 -0.07
N PRO A 197 -12.66 -27.29 0.71
CA PRO A 197 -11.34 -27.14 1.32
C PRO A 197 -10.27 -27.13 0.22
N ALA A 198 -9.26 -26.27 0.37
CA ALA A 198 -8.07 -26.33 -0.47
C ALA A 198 -7.41 -27.71 -0.33
N ASN A 199 -6.85 -28.23 -1.44
CA ASN A 199 -6.27 -29.56 -1.54
C ASN A 199 -4.84 -29.60 -0.94
N ILE A 200 -4.70 -29.05 0.27
CA ILE A 200 -3.41 -28.92 0.94
C ILE A 200 -3.63 -29.06 2.45
N ARG A 201 -2.65 -29.57 3.17
CA ARG A 201 -2.67 -29.52 4.63
C ARG A 201 -2.63 -28.05 5.08
N GLU A 202 -3.31 -27.74 6.18
CA GLU A 202 -3.39 -26.39 6.69
C GLU A 202 -1.99 -25.80 6.90
N GLU A 203 -1.13 -26.55 7.59
CA GLU A 203 0.22 -26.13 7.93
C GLU A 203 1.12 -25.86 6.71
N ASP A 204 0.83 -26.45 5.56
CA ASP A 204 1.59 -26.27 4.32
C ASP A 204 1.05 -25.15 3.44
N SER A 205 -0.13 -24.63 3.77
CA SER A 205 -0.69 -23.51 3.01
C SER A 205 0.17 -22.25 3.15
N GLU A 206 -0.03 -21.30 2.25
CA GLU A 206 0.84 -20.14 2.03
C GLU A 206 1.03 -19.26 3.28
N THR A 207 -0.07 -18.96 4.00
CA THR A 207 -0.04 -18.11 5.19
C THR A 207 0.78 -18.71 6.34
N PRO A 208 0.55 -19.95 6.78
CA PRO A 208 1.40 -20.63 7.79
C PRO A 208 2.86 -20.80 7.33
N TRP A 209 3.08 -21.12 6.06
CA TRP A 209 4.43 -21.26 5.55
C TRP A 209 5.22 -19.96 5.67
N LEU A 210 4.66 -18.84 5.23
CA LEU A 210 5.33 -17.54 5.29
C LEU A 210 5.55 -17.10 6.74
N THR A 211 4.60 -17.37 7.65
CA THR A 211 4.77 -17.12 9.09
C THR A 211 5.96 -17.90 9.66
N ARG A 212 6.10 -19.17 9.30
CA ARG A 212 7.28 -19.99 9.71
C ARG A 212 8.58 -19.41 9.17
N GLN A 213 8.61 -18.88 7.94
CA GLN A 213 9.80 -18.23 7.41
C GLN A 213 10.17 -16.97 8.19
N MET A 214 9.16 -16.17 8.62
CA MET A 214 9.40 -15.03 9.50
C MET A 214 9.95 -15.44 10.86
N ILE A 215 9.41 -16.49 11.48
CA ILE A 215 9.91 -17.02 12.76
C ILE A 215 11.35 -17.52 12.59
N LYS A 216 11.63 -18.25 11.50
CA LYS A 216 12.99 -18.69 11.19
C LYS A 216 13.97 -17.52 11.09
N PHE A 217 13.57 -16.42 10.42
CA PHE A 217 14.37 -15.19 10.39
C PHE A 217 14.62 -14.65 11.78
N LEU A 218 13.58 -14.55 12.63
CA LEU A 218 13.68 -14.03 14.01
C LEU A 218 14.59 -14.89 14.90
N GLU A 219 14.64 -16.19 14.67
CA GLU A 219 15.46 -17.15 15.46
C GLU A 219 16.92 -17.23 14.99
N GLN A 220 17.13 -17.21 13.67
CA GLN A 220 18.42 -17.60 13.09
C GLN A 220 19.21 -16.41 12.55
N ASP A 221 18.54 -15.45 11.92
CA ASP A 221 19.22 -14.37 11.20
C ASP A 221 19.20 -13.05 11.98
N ALA A 222 18.06 -12.70 12.60
CA ALA A 222 17.90 -11.44 13.31
C ALA A 222 18.87 -11.27 14.48
N PRO A 223 19.14 -12.29 15.34
CA PRO A 223 20.04 -12.14 16.48
C PRO A 223 21.50 -11.89 16.11
N GLY A 224 21.94 -12.32 14.92
CA GLY A 224 23.30 -12.13 14.42
C GLY A 224 23.54 -10.83 13.68
N ARG A 225 22.53 -9.99 13.49
CA ARG A 225 22.65 -8.74 12.74
C ARG A 225 23.31 -7.64 13.56
N GLU A 226 24.29 -7.00 12.95
CA GLU A 226 24.97 -5.82 13.52
C GLU A 226 24.10 -4.55 13.42
N ARG A 227 23.12 -4.53 12.49
CA ARG A 227 22.26 -3.39 12.21
C ARG A 227 20.82 -3.67 12.63
N PRO A 228 20.09 -2.65 13.07
CA PRO A 228 18.64 -2.73 13.15
C PRO A 228 18.03 -3.15 11.80
N TRP A 229 16.88 -3.76 11.86
CA TRP A 229 16.19 -4.21 10.65
C TRP A 229 14.75 -3.68 10.59
N MET A 230 14.31 -3.38 9.40
CA MET A 230 12.91 -3.33 9.02
C MET A 230 12.62 -4.53 8.12
N CYS A 231 11.67 -5.36 8.49
CA CYS A 231 11.23 -6.49 7.69
C CYS A 231 9.80 -6.26 7.22
N HIS A 232 9.64 -6.21 5.90
CA HIS A 232 8.33 -6.20 5.26
C HIS A 232 7.84 -7.64 5.12
N LEU A 233 6.89 -8.03 5.98
CA LEU A 233 6.21 -9.32 5.94
C LEU A 233 4.88 -9.14 5.19
N SER A 234 4.82 -9.61 3.96
CA SER A 234 3.73 -9.31 3.05
C SER A 234 3.01 -10.57 2.58
N TYR A 235 1.83 -10.80 3.13
CA TYR A 235 0.98 -11.94 2.81
C TYR A 235 0.16 -11.67 1.55
N ILE A 236 -0.07 -12.72 0.74
CA ILE A 236 -0.98 -12.69 -0.40
C ILE A 236 -2.44 -12.77 0.07
N LYS A 237 -2.72 -13.55 1.11
CA LYS A 237 -4.09 -13.71 1.62
C LYS A 237 -4.50 -12.49 2.48
N PRO A 238 -5.82 -12.16 2.48
CA PRO A 238 -6.97 -12.91 1.96
C PRO A 238 -7.32 -12.68 0.47
N HIS A 239 -6.41 -12.14 -0.35
CA HIS A 239 -6.60 -11.98 -1.80
C HIS A 239 -7.06 -13.30 -2.47
N TRP A 240 -7.89 -13.17 -3.52
CA TRP A 240 -8.30 -14.34 -4.31
C TRP A 240 -7.09 -15.18 -4.84
N PRO A 241 -7.30 -16.44 -5.23
CA PRO A 241 -8.54 -17.23 -5.23
C PRO A 241 -9.12 -17.42 -3.83
N TYR A 242 -10.47 -17.27 -3.71
CA TYR A 242 -11.16 -17.45 -2.43
C TYR A 242 -11.34 -18.95 -2.18
N ILE A 243 -10.30 -19.58 -1.69
CA ILE A 243 -10.28 -20.95 -1.23
C ILE A 243 -9.31 -21.06 -0.05
N VAL A 244 -9.66 -21.85 0.94
CA VAL A 244 -8.91 -21.97 2.18
C VAL A 244 -8.92 -23.44 2.65
N PRO A 245 -7.85 -23.95 3.30
CA PRO A 245 -7.81 -25.31 3.76
C PRO A 245 -8.82 -25.60 4.91
N ALA A 246 -9.11 -26.86 5.13
CA ALA A 246 -9.80 -27.27 6.33
C ALA A 246 -8.94 -26.97 7.58
N PRO A 247 -9.54 -26.55 8.73
CA PRO A 247 -10.98 -26.46 8.98
C PRO A 247 -11.63 -25.13 8.58
N TYR A 248 -10.88 -24.14 8.10
CA TYR A 248 -11.36 -22.76 7.88
C TYR A 248 -12.42 -22.63 6.78
N HIS A 249 -12.46 -23.56 5.82
CA HIS A 249 -13.34 -23.49 4.64
C HIS A 249 -14.84 -23.51 4.95
N ASP A 250 -15.24 -24.07 6.11
CA ASP A 250 -16.64 -24.21 6.52
C ASP A 250 -16.98 -23.52 7.85
N MET A 251 -16.05 -22.70 8.38
CA MET A 251 -16.27 -21.99 9.65
C MET A 251 -17.35 -20.91 9.57
N TYR A 252 -17.54 -20.30 8.40
CA TYR A 252 -18.42 -19.15 8.22
C TYR A 252 -19.44 -19.38 7.13
N GLY A 253 -20.66 -19.73 7.56
CA GLY A 253 -21.82 -19.83 6.67
C GLY A 253 -22.55 -18.49 6.49
N PRO A 254 -23.63 -18.46 5.66
CA PRO A 254 -24.40 -17.25 5.38
C PRO A 254 -24.88 -16.48 6.62
N ASP A 255 -25.22 -17.18 7.71
CA ASP A 255 -25.66 -16.57 8.97
C ASP A 255 -24.56 -15.77 9.68
N SER A 256 -23.31 -15.97 9.29
CA SER A 256 -22.14 -15.23 9.80
C SER A 256 -21.77 -14.02 8.96
N HIS A 257 -22.39 -13.82 7.81
CA HIS A 257 -22.06 -12.73 6.91
C HIS A 257 -22.71 -11.43 7.35
N LYS A 258 -22.00 -10.32 7.21
CA LYS A 258 -22.59 -8.98 7.33
C LYS A 258 -23.61 -8.77 6.21
N PRO A 259 -24.68 -8.00 6.47
CA PRO A 259 -25.56 -7.53 5.40
C PRO A 259 -24.75 -6.85 4.29
N VAL A 260 -25.08 -7.15 3.05
CA VAL A 260 -24.44 -6.49 1.91
C VAL A 260 -24.91 -5.03 1.82
N VAL A 261 -23.96 -4.12 1.59
CA VAL A 261 -24.23 -2.70 1.39
C VAL A 261 -24.48 -2.48 -0.10
N ARG A 262 -25.75 -2.54 -0.51
CA ARG A 262 -26.18 -2.22 -1.88
C ARG A 262 -27.66 -1.86 -1.90
N ASP A 263 -28.04 -0.93 -2.76
CA ASP A 263 -29.42 -0.46 -2.91
C ASP A 263 -29.80 -0.36 -4.39
N ALA A 264 -31.06 -0.64 -4.74
CA ALA A 264 -31.55 -0.52 -6.11
C ALA A 264 -31.43 0.94 -6.64
N ARG A 265 -31.44 1.93 -5.77
CA ARG A 265 -31.25 3.34 -6.13
C ARG A 265 -29.91 3.63 -6.78
N GLU A 266 -28.86 2.89 -6.44
CA GLU A 266 -27.54 3.01 -7.10
C GLU A 266 -27.60 2.68 -8.60
N LEU A 267 -28.60 1.89 -9.01
CA LEU A 267 -28.83 1.49 -10.40
C LEU A 267 -29.84 2.42 -11.11
N GLU A 268 -30.41 3.40 -10.41
CA GLU A 268 -31.30 4.41 -10.98
C GLU A 268 -30.49 5.58 -11.53
N ASN A 269 -30.36 5.71 -12.85
CA ASN A 269 -29.57 6.75 -13.52
C ASN A 269 -28.10 6.81 -13.00
N PRO A 270 -27.40 5.65 -12.97
CA PRO A 270 -26.05 5.56 -12.40
C PRO A 270 -25.03 6.36 -13.18
N HIS A 271 -23.88 6.64 -12.54
CA HIS A 271 -22.74 7.25 -13.23
C HIS A 271 -22.18 6.31 -14.31
N PRO A 272 -21.85 6.78 -15.54
CA PRO A 272 -21.38 5.91 -16.61
C PRO A 272 -20.17 5.03 -16.26
N ILE A 273 -19.23 5.57 -15.51
CA ILE A 273 -18.05 4.81 -15.04
C ILE A 273 -18.51 3.70 -14.09
N TYR A 274 -19.37 3.99 -13.12
CA TYR A 274 -19.90 2.99 -12.20
C TYR A 274 -20.61 1.85 -12.98
N VAL A 275 -21.42 2.18 -13.99
CA VAL A 275 -22.06 1.18 -14.86
C VAL A 275 -21.02 0.27 -15.54
N ALA A 276 -19.95 0.87 -16.06
CA ALA A 276 -18.92 0.08 -16.75
C ALA A 276 -18.29 -0.97 -15.83
N PHE A 277 -18.11 -0.64 -14.54
CA PHE A 277 -17.55 -1.56 -13.55
C PHE A 277 -18.58 -2.56 -13.01
N THR A 278 -19.81 -2.17 -12.72
CA THR A 278 -20.84 -3.12 -12.28
C THR A 278 -21.28 -4.11 -13.36
N ASP A 279 -21.10 -3.75 -14.63
CA ASP A 279 -21.45 -4.59 -15.78
C ASP A 279 -20.27 -5.44 -16.30
N ASN A 280 -19.10 -5.39 -15.67
CA ASN A 280 -18.02 -6.32 -15.99
C ASN A 280 -18.31 -7.73 -15.47
N ALA A 281 -17.46 -8.71 -15.84
CA ALA A 281 -17.66 -10.11 -15.43
C ALA A 281 -17.68 -10.30 -13.91
N ILE A 282 -16.84 -9.54 -13.19
CA ILE A 282 -16.71 -9.60 -11.73
C ILE A 282 -17.97 -9.02 -11.07
N GLY A 283 -18.38 -7.81 -11.45
CA GLY A 283 -19.61 -7.20 -10.95
C GLY A 283 -20.84 -8.08 -11.22
N GLN A 284 -20.95 -8.64 -12.41
CA GLN A 284 -22.04 -9.57 -12.74
C GLN A 284 -22.02 -10.85 -11.88
N ALA A 285 -20.83 -11.39 -11.57
CA ALA A 285 -20.71 -12.55 -10.67
C ALA A 285 -21.17 -12.19 -9.24
N PHE A 286 -20.71 -11.07 -8.68
CA PHE A 286 -21.05 -10.67 -7.31
C PHE A 286 -22.47 -10.08 -7.14
N ARG A 287 -23.21 -9.82 -8.22
CA ARG A 287 -24.67 -9.59 -8.15
C ARG A 287 -25.44 -10.81 -7.66
N ARG A 288 -24.87 -12.00 -7.84
CA ARG A 288 -25.47 -13.27 -7.43
C ARG A 288 -25.16 -13.55 -5.96
N ASP A 289 -26.21 -13.81 -5.17
CA ASP A 289 -26.06 -14.09 -3.74
C ASP A 289 -25.31 -15.40 -3.47
N ASP A 290 -25.52 -16.44 -4.30
CA ASP A 290 -24.81 -17.72 -4.17
C ASP A 290 -23.28 -17.59 -4.37
N VAL A 291 -22.83 -16.73 -5.30
CA VAL A 291 -21.43 -16.43 -5.53
C VAL A 291 -20.84 -15.63 -4.36
N ARG A 292 -21.55 -14.56 -3.98
CA ARG A 292 -21.14 -13.70 -2.86
C ARG A 292 -21.00 -14.48 -1.55
N GLU A 293 -21.99 -15.30 -1.22
CA GLU A 293 -21.98 -16.12 -0.01
C GLU A 293 -20.85 -17.15 0.00
N ALA A 294 -20.55 -17.75 -1.15
CA ALA A 294 -19.44 -18.69 -1.26
C ALA A 294 -18.09 -17.98 -1.07
N ALA A 295 -17.88 -16.85 -1.75
CA ALA A 295 -16.65 -16.05 -1.64
C ALA A 295 -16.45 -15.49 -0.24
N LEU A 296 -17.51 -14.95 0.41
CA LEU A 296 -17.44 -14.41 1.76
C LEU A 296 -17.06 -15.45 2.81
N GLY A 297 -17.64 -16.65 2.75
CA GLY A 297 -17.29 -17.71 3.68
C GLY A 297 -15.82 -18.08 3.62
N ALA A 298 -15.27 -18.23 2.40
CA ALA A 298 -13.85 -18.48 2.20
C ALA A 298 -12.97 -17.29 2.62
N TYR A 299 -13.38 -16.07 2.29
CA TYR A 299 -12.66 -14.84 2.66
C TYR A 299 -12.55 -14.69 4.18
N MET A 300 -13.64 -14.91 4.92
CA MET A 300 -13.62 -14.91 6.39
C MET A 300 -12.75 -16.04 6.95
N GLY A 301 -12.78 -17.21 6.33
CA GLY A 301 -11.90 -18.33 6.67
C GLY A 301 -10.42 -17.99 6.49
N LEU A 302 -10.07 -17.34 5.37
CA LEU A 302 -8.69 -16.85 5.11
C LEU A 302 -8.25 -15.83 6.17
N ILE A 303 -9.11 -14.90 6.55
CA ILE A 303 -8.81 -13.91 7.61
C ILE A 303 -8.64 -14.60 8.96
N LYS A 304 -9.46 -15.61 9.27
CA LYS A 304 -9.31 -16.38 10.52
C LYS A 304 -7.98 -17.13 10.56
N GLN A 305 -7.57 -17.74 9.46
CA GLN A 305 -6.25 -18.38 9.36
C GLN A 305 -5.11 -17.36 9.55
N ILE A 306 -5.23 -16.17 8.95
CA ILE A 306 -4.29 -15.07 9.16
C ILE A 306 -4.19 -14.72 10.65
N ASP A 307 -5.32 -14.52 11.31
CA ASP A 307 -5.34 -14.17 12.74
C ASP A 307 -4.66 -15.24 13.59
N ASP A 308 -4.92 -16.51 13.34
CA ASP A 308 -4.27 -17.60 14.06
C ASP A 308 -2.75 -17.61 13.85
N GLN A 309 -2.29 -17.30 12.64
CA GLN A 309 -0.86 -17.18 12.33
C GLN A 309 -0.23 -15.93 12.95
N MET A 310 -0.99 -14.82 13.08
CA MET A 310 -0.53 -13.67 13.87
C MET A 310 -0.37 -14.04 15.35
N GLY A 311 -1.24 -14.88 15.90
CA GLY A 311 -1.10 -15.41 17.25
C GLY A 311 0.20 -16.20 17.44
N VAL A 312 0.57 -17.04 16.48
CA VAL A 312 1.83 -17.79 16.51
C VAL A 312 3.03 -16.83 16.48
N LEU A 313 3.02 -15.84 15.58
CA LEU A 313 4.09 -14.87 15.42
C LEU A 313 4.25 -13.97 16.67
N PHE A 314 3.15 -13.42 17.17
CA PHE A 314 3.21 -12.51 18.33
C PHE A 314 3.64 -13.23 19.61
N LYS A 315 3.18 -14.47 19.80
CA LYS A 315 3.64 -15.31 20.92
C LYS A 315 5.16 -15.58 20.83
N HIS A 316 5.68 -15.79 19.63
CA HIS A 316 7.12 -15.96 19.43
C HIS A 316 7.89 -14.68 19.78
N LEU A 317 7.45 -13.51 19.30
CA LEU A 317 8.07 -12.21 19.60
C LEU A 317 8.06 -11.91 21.11
N GLU A 318 6.96 -12.22 21.79
CA GLU A 318 6.84 -12.04 23.25
C GLU A 318 7.80 -12.99 24.01
N ALA A 319 7.80 -14.27 23.65
CA ALA A 319 8.63 -15.28 24.32
C ALA A 319 10.14 -15.05 24.10
N SER A 320 10.55 -14.51 22.96
CA SER A 320 11.94 -14.18 22.64
C SER A 320 12.39 -12.81 23.18
N GLY A 321 11.47 -12.00 23.73
CA GLY A 321 11.73 -10.62 24.17
C GLY A 321 11.88 -9.61 23.03
N GLN A 322 11.74 -10.02 21.77
CA GLN A 322 11.87 -9.14 20.61
C GLN A 322 10.68 -8.18 20.46
N LEU A 323 9.54 -8.48 21.08
CA LEU A 323 8.37 -7.59 21.10
C LEU A 323 8.71 -6.22 21.70
N ASP A 324 9.51 -6.16 22.75
CA ASP A 324 9.85 -4.92 23.46
C ASP A 324 10.83 -4.01 22.66
N GLU A 325 11.40 -4.52 21.59
CA GLU A 325 12.35 -3.81 20.74
C GLU A 325 11.83 -3.57 19.31
N THR A 326 10.62 -4.05 18.98
CA THR A 326 10.10 -4.06 17.61
C THR A 326 8.80 -3.29 17.50
N MET A 327 8.78 -2.23 16.70
CA MET A 327 7.53 -1.62 16.24
C MET A 327 6.82 -2.58 15.30
N ILE A 328 5.51 -2.80 15.51
CA ILE A 328 4.71 -3.67 14.63
C ILE A 328 3.62 -2.83 13.97
N VAL A 329 3.53 -2.94 12.66
CA VAL A 329 2.48 -2.30 11.84
C VAL A 329 1.70 -3.37 11.12
N ILE A 330 0.37 -3.36 11.26
CA ILE A 330 -0.56 -4.17 10.47
C ILE A 330 -1.37 -3.23 9.57
N THR A 331 -1.41 -3.54 8.27
CA THR A 331 -2.23 -2.83 7.29
C THR A 331 -2.60 -3.72 6.11
N SER A 332 -3.30 -3.14 5.12
CA SER A 332 -3.58 -3.74 3.81
C SER A 332 -3.20 -2.78 2.69
N ASP A 333 -3.01 -3.32 1.48
CA ASP A 333 -2.75 -2.50 0.29
C ASP A 333 -4.05 -1.94 -0.33
N HIS A 334 -5.19 -2.58 -0.17
CA HIS A 334 -6.55 -2.13 -0.48
C HIS A 334 -7.55 -3.08 0.17
N GLY A 335 -8.83 -2.78 0.06
CA GLY A 335 -9.90 -3.66 0.54
C GLY A 335 -10.53 -4.49 -0.58
N ASP A 336 -11.80 -4.87 -0.39
CA ASP A 336 -12.60 -5.70 -1.29
C ASP A 336 -14.08 -5.33 -1.18
N TYR A 337 -14.79 -5.27 -2.28
CA TYR A 337 -16.23 -5.01 -2.28
C TYR A 337 -17.06 -6.17 -1.74
N MET A 338 -16.70 -7.40 -2.05
CA MET A 338 -17.46 -8.60 -1.63
C MET A 338 -18.97 -8.53 -1.91
N GLY A 339 -19.37 -7.86 -2.98
CA GLY A 339 -20.76 -7.66 -3.39
C GLY A 339 -21.38 -6.33 -2.94
N ASP A 340 -20.73 -5.56 -2.10
CA ASP A 340 -21.15 -4.21 -1.77
C ASP A 340 -21.16 -3.36 -3.06
N HIS A 341 -22.09 -2.43 -3.16
CA HIS A 341 -22.27 -1.56 -4.33
C HIS A 341 -22.40 -2.32 -5.66
N TRP A 342 -22.92 -3.54 -5.65
CA TRP A 342 -23.04 -4.41 -6.85
C TRP A 342 -21.68 -4.73 -7.51
N LEU A 343 -20.58 -4.58 -6.76
CA LEU A 343 -19.20 -4.77 -7.19
C LEU A 343 -18.56 -5.98 -6.49
N GLY A 344 -17.50 -6.52 -7.07
CA GLY A 344 -16.63 -7.51 -6.46
C GLY A 344 -15.18 -7.05 -6.59
N GLU A 345 -14.31 -7.64 -5.78
CA GLU A 345 -12.90 -7.29 -5.71
C GLU A 345 -12.71 -5.79 -5.37
N LYS A 346 -11.95 -5.07 -6.17
CA LYS A 346 -11.51 -3.68 -5.94
C LYS A 346 -11.90 -2.78 -7.11
N ASP A 347 -11.24 -1.68 -7.33
CA ASP A 347 -11.17 -0.77 -8.47
C ASP A 347 -11.68 0.64 -8.20
N LEU A 348 -12.92 0.84 -7.74
CA LEU A 348 -13.44 2.18 -7.45
C LEU A 348 -13.11 2.63 -6.01
N PHE A 349 -13.69 3.75 -5.54
CA PHE A 349 -13.26 4.45 -4.33
C PHE A 349 -14.23 4.39 -3.14
N HIS A 350 -15.24 3.49 -3.16
CA HIS A 350 -16.06 3.32 -1.97
C HIS A 350 -15.22 2.82 -0.78
N GLU A 351 -15.67 3.06 0.44
CA GLU A 351 -14.95 2.70 1.67
C GLU A 351 -14.42 1.25 1.67
N PRO A 352 -15.20 0.24 1.20
CA PRO A 352 -14.73 -1.15 1.17
C PRO A 352 -13.45 -1.38 0.35
N SER A 353 -13.17 -0.53 -0.64
CA SER A 353 -12.02 -0.68 -1.54
C SER A 353 -10.78 0.11 -1.08
N VAL A 354 -10.94 1.37 -0.66
CA VAL A 354 -9.80 2.29 -0.44
C VAL A 354 -9.48 2.56 1.03
N LYS A 355 -10.38 2.21 1.93
CA LYS A 355 -10.14 2.30 3.37
C LYS A 355 -9.60 0.96 3.86
N VAL A 356 -8.50 1.01 4.59
CA VAL A 356 -7.78 -0.18 5.03
C VAL A 356 -7.60 -0.19 6.55
N PRO A 357 -7.43 -1.37 7.18
CA PRO A 357 -7.04 -1.43 8.58
C PRO A 357 -5.64 -0.83 8.75
N LEU A 358 -5.43 -0.13 9.85
CA LEU A 358 -4.10 0.28 10.29
C LEU A 358 -4.03 0.15 11.81
N ILE A 359 -3.15 -0.72 12.28
CA ILE A 359 -2.85 -0.94 13.70
C ILE A 359 -1.34 -0.79 13.88
N VAL A 360 -0.93 0.08 14.80
CA VAL A 360 0.48 0.33 15.07
C VAL A 360 0.77 0.11 16.55
N TYR A 361 1.65 -0.83 16.84
CA TYR A 361 2.25 -1.03 18.15
C TYR A 361 3.64 -0.37 18.19
N ASP A 362 3.79 0.65 19.01
CA ASP A 362 5.07 1.27 19.32
C ASP A 362 5.52 0.79 20.72
N PRO A 363 6.64 0.03 20.86
CA PRO A 363 7.12 -0.44 22.15
C PRO A 363 7.69 0.68 23.02
N SER A 364 7.96 1.87 22.48
CA SER A 364 8.50 3.01 23.22
C SER A 364 7.59 3.42 24.38
N PRO A 365 8.13 3.73 25.58
CA PRO A 365 7.37 4.32 26.67
C PRO A 365 6.67 5.63 26.32
N ALA A 366 7.14 6.34 25.31
CA ALA A 366 6.49 7.54 24.79
C ALA A 366 5.06 7.27 24.28
N ALA A 367 4.76 6.02 23.89
CA ALA A 367 3.45 5.58 23.41
C ALA A 367 2.52 5.04 24.54
N ASP A 368 2.97 4.95 25.81
CA ASP A 368 2.18 4.33 26.88
C ASP A 368 0.80 4.99 27.06
N ALA A 369 0.70 6.31 26.85
CA ALA A 369 -0.54 7.06 27.02
C ALA A 369 -1.58 6.80 25.91
N THR A 370 -1.18 6.18 24.80
CA THR A 370 -2.03 5.92 23.64
C THR A 370 -2.30 4.43 23.40
N ARG A 371 -1.70 3.55 24.22
CA ARG A 371 -1.91 2.10 24.08
C ARG A 371 -3.38 1.72 24.26
N GLY A 372 -3.88 0.89 23.34
CA GLY A 372 -5.27 0.43 23.31
C GLY A 372 -6.27 1.51 22.90
N THR A 373 -5.81 2.64 22.38
CA THR A 373 -6.70 3.70 21.93
C THR A 373 -7.08 3.58 20.45
N VAL A 374 -8.16 4.26 20.08
CA VAL A 374 -8.63 4.42 18.73
C VAL A 374 -8.35 5.85 18.27
N CYS A 375 -7.80 6.02 17.07
CA CYS A 375 -7.51 7.30 16.46
C CYS A 375 -8.36 7.48 15.19
N ASP A 376 -9.20 8.52 15.17
CA ASP A 376 -10.11 8.83 14.05
C ASP A 376 -9.51 9.89 13.09
N ALA A 377 -8.23 10.25 13.25
CA ALA A 377 -7.55 11.15 12.35
C ALA A 377 -7.46 10.55 10.93
N LEU A 378 -7.60 11.43 9.93
CA LEU A 378 -7.34 11.05 8.54
C LEU A 378 -5.85 10.78 8.34
N VAL A 379 -5.52 9.55 7.96
CA VAL A 379 -4.16 9.12 7.66
C VAL A 379 -4.13 8.37 6.32
N GLU A 380 -2.95 8.29 5.74
CA GLU A 380 -2.73 7.66 4.44
C GLU A 380 -1.61 6.63 4.52
N SER A 381 -1.59 5.62 3.64
CA SER A 381 -0.52 4.61 3.65
C SER A 381 0.86 5.19 3.34
N ILE A 382 0.94 6.33 2.65
CA ILE A 382 2.20 7.06 2.44
C ILE A 382 2.80 7.65 3.73
N ASP A 383 2.05 7.69 4.83
CA ASP A 383 2.51 8.16 6.14
C ASP A 383 3.45 7.16 6.84
N LEU A 384 3.44 5.91 6.40
CA LEU A 384 4.27 4.86 6.99
C LEU A 384 5.76 5.13 6.77
N LEU A 385 6.16 5.54 5.57
CA LEU A 385 7.59 5.77 5.29
C LEU A 385 8.19 6.91 6.13
N PRO A 386 7.61 8.13 6.20
CA PRO A 386 8.15 9.16 7.11
C PRO A 386 8.14 8.71 8.59
N THR A 387 7.15 7.90 9.00
CA THR A 387 7.12 7.32 10.36
C THR A 387 8.33 6.39 10.59
N PHE A 388 8.62 5.49 9.65
CA PHE A 388 9.75 4.57 9.77
C PHE A 388 11.10 5.30 9.75
N VAL A 389 11.22 6.38 8.96
CA VAL A 389 12.41 7.24 8.96
C VAL A 389 12.65 7.86 10.33
N GLU A 390 11.63 8.37 10.99
CA GLU A 390 11.75 8.93 12.35
C GLU A 390 12.05 7.85 13.40
N VAL A 391 11.42 6.69 13.31
CA VAL A 391 11.72 5.53 14.19
C VAL A 391 13.17 5.09 14.03
N ALA A 392 13.72 5.13 12.83
CA ALA A 392 15.14 4.85 12.56
C ALA A 392 16.09 5.98 12.99
N GLY A 393 15.58 7.01 13.67
CA GLY A 393 16.38 8.16 14.17
C GLY A 393 16.73 9.20 13.11
N GLY A 394 16.08 9.16 11.94
CA GLY A 394 16.28 10.12 10.87
C GLY A 394 15.28 11.28 10.88
N MET A 395 15.45 12.19 9.95
CA MET A 395 14.45 13.22 9.62
C MET A 395 13.87 12.93 8.24
N PRO A 396 12.52 12.85 8.10
CA PRO A 396 11.87 12.65 6.82
C PRO A 396 12.26 13.75 5.82
N ARG A 397 12.63 13.34 4.63
CA ARG A 397 12.99 14.27 3.54
C ARG A 397 11.73 14.77 2.86
N MET A 398 11.12 15.82 3.41
CA MET A 398 9.82 16.36 2.95
C MET A 398 9.86 16.94 1.54
N GLU A 399 11.03 17.15 0.95
CA GLU A 399 11.16 17.44 -0.48
C GLU A 399 10.92 16.22 -1.37
N MET A 400 10.97 15.00 -0.80
CA MET A 400 10.74 13.73 -1.50
C MET A 400 9.46 13.06 -1.06
N LEU A 401 9.19 13.05 0.25
CA LEU A 401 8.06 12.38 0.88
C LEU A 401 6.84 13.28 0.91
N GLU A 402 5.67 12.71 0.62
CA GLU A 402 4.39 13.42 0.56
C GLU A 402 3.45 13.02 1.71
N GLY A 403 3.83 12.00 2.50
CA GLY A 403 3.16 11.58 3.73
C GLY A 403 3.66 12.35 4.96
N TYR A 404 3.02 12.12 6.09
CA TYR A 404 3.35 12.70 7.40
C TYR A 404 3.64 11.59 8.41
N SER A 405 4.60 11.82 9.30
CA SER A 405 4.88 10.85 10.37
C SER A 405 3.68 10.67 11.30
N LEU A 406 3.37 9.42 11.64
CA LEU A 406 2.34 9.05 12.60
C LEU A 406 2.83 9.09 14.06
N LEU A 407 4.13 9.25 14.32
CA LEU A 407 4.67 9.25 15.69
C LEU A 407 3.99 10.27 16.62
N PRO A 408 3.65 11.49 16.17
CA PRO A 408 2.89 12.43 17.02
C PRO A 408 1.54 11.87 17.48
N LEU A 409 0.82 11.16 16.60
CA LEU A 409 -0.47 10.51 16.93
C LEU A 409 -0.29 9.27 17.79
N LEU A 410 0.78 8.52 17.56
CA LEU A 410 1.10 7.31 18.32
C LEU A 410 1.55 7.62 19.76
N ARG A 411 2.08 8.82 20.02
CA ARG A 411 2.69 9.18 21.32
C ARG A 411 1.95 10.27 22.08
N ASN A 412 0.91 10.86 21.49
CA ASN A 412 0.12 11.91 22.14
C ASN A 412 -1.34 11.93 21.67
N ALA A 413 -2.23 11.44 22.52
CA ALA A 413 -3.67 11.38 22.24
C ALA A 413 -4.37 12.75 22.03
N LYS A 414 -3.68 13.86 22.29
CA LYS A 414 -4.22 15.23 22.12
C LYS A 414 -3.85 15.86 20.77
N VAL A 415 -3.02 15.20 19.98
CA VAL A 415 -2.62 15.69 18.65
C VAL A 415 -3.76 15.47 17.68
N THR A 416 -4.10 16.48 16.91
CA THR A 416 -5.00 16.38 15.76
C THR A 416 -4.26 15.82 14.55
N GLY A 417 -4.97 15.18 13.62
CA GLY A 417 -4.38 14.62 12.41
C GLY A 417 -3.67 15.67 11.55
N PRO A 418 -2.67 15.24 10.75
CA PRO A 418 -1.82 16.14 9.98
C PRO A 418 -2.52 16.72 8.75
N ARG A 419 -3.69 16.22 8.36
CA ARG A 419 -4.39 16.59 7.13
C ARG A 419 -5.89 16.79 7.33
N GLU A 420 -6.46 17.59 6.45
CA GLU A 420 -7.90 17.84 6.39
C GLU A 420 -8.63 16.91 5.41
N PHE A 421 -7.89 16.28 4.48
CA PHE A 421 -8.45 15.37 3.48
C PHE A 421 -7.39 14.35 3.01
N THR A 422 -7.86 13.23 2.48
CA THR A 422 -7.06 12.16 1.87
C THR A 422 -7.30 12.11 0.36
N ILE A 423 -6.33 11.55 -0.38
CA ILE A 423 -6.35 11.42 -1.83
C ILE A 423 -6.10 9.99 -2.25
N SER A 424 -6.89 9.52 -3.21
CA SER A 424 -6.62 8.28 -3.96
C SER A 424 -6.73 8.55 -5.46
N GLU A 425 -5.90 7.85 -6.22
CA GLU A 425 -5.81 7.97 -7.67
C GLU A 425 -6.06 6.62 -8.33
N TYR A 426 -6.76 6.59 -9.44
CA TYR A 426 -7.03 5.37 -10.17
C TYR A 426 -6.87 5.58 -11.67
N ASP A 427 -5.93 4.86 -12.27
CA ASP A 427 -5.71 4.80 -13.71
C ASP A 427 -6.30 3.49 -14.23
N TYR A 428 -7.48 3.57 -14.86
CA TYR A 428 -8.15 2.40 -15.42
C TYR A 428 -7.92 2.20 -16.93
N SER A 429 -6.89 2.85 -17.47
CA SER A 429 -6.59 2.86 -18.92
C SER A 429 -6.31 1.48 -19.51
N VAL A 430 -5.79 0.54 -18.70
CA VAL A 430 -5.51 -0.84 -19.12
C VAL A 430 -6.71 -1.78 -18.99
N THR A 431 -7.80 -1.31 -18.41
CA THR A 431 -9.00 -2.12 -18.20
C THR A 431 -9.93 -2.14 -19.42
N PRO A 432 -10.72 -3.21 -19.62
CA PRO A 432 -11.75 -3.22 -20.65
C PRO A 432 -12.79 -2.09 -20.52
N MET A 433 -12.96 -1.54 -19.30
CA MET A 433 -13.89 -0.45 -19.02
C MET A 433 -13.51 0.84 -19.75
N ALA A 434 -12.21 1.15 -19.87
CA ALA A 434 -11.75 2.31 -20.66
C ALA A 434 -12.19 2.23 -22.13
N ALA A 435 -12.02 1.06 -22.76
CA ALA A 435 -12.47 0.82 -24.12
C ALA A 435 -13.99 0.89 -24.24
N ARG A 436 -14.73 0.32 -23.29
CA ARG A 436 -16.20 0.38 -23.24
C ARG A 436 -16.73 1.79 -23.12
N LEU A 437 -16.07 2.65 -22.34
CA LEU A 437 -16.41 4.06 -22.18
C LEU A 437 -15.93 4.94 -23.34
N GLY A 438 -15.11 4.41 -24.25
CA GLY A 438 -14.58 5.13 -25.39
C GLY A 438 -13.59 6.25 -25.01
N VAL A 439 -12.92 6.14 -23.86
CA VAL A 439 -11.97 7.14 -23.37
C VAL A 439 -10.54 6.81 -23.81
N ALA A 440 -9.76 7.85 -24.11
CA ALA A 440 -8.34 7.69 -24.40
C ALA A 440 -7.57 7.31 -23.10
N PRO A 441 -6.43 6.58 -23.21
CA PRO A 441 -5.68 6.17 -21.99
C PRO A 441 -5.35 7.30 -21.03
N ARG A 442 -4.98 8.50 -21.53
CA ARG A 442 -4.68 9.66 -20.68
C ARG A 442 -5.89 10.20 -19.91
N ASP A 443 -7.10 9.91 -20.40
CA ASP A 443 -8.37 10.39 -19.87
C ASP A 443 -9.08 9.31 -19.03
N ALA A 444 -8.52 8.10 -18.95
CA ALA A 444 -9.05 6.98 -18.17
C ALA A 444 -8.54 7.04 -16.73
N ARG A 445 -8.78 8.16 -16.03
CA ARG A 445 -8.27 8.40 -14.67
C ARG A 445 -9.35 8.99 -13.78
N LEU A 446 -9.31 8.58 -12.52
CA LEU A 446 -10.15 9.10 -11.44
C LEU A 446 -9.27 9.62 -10.31
N PHE A 447 -9.73 10.67 -9.64
CA PHE A 447 -9.09 11.26 -8.48
C PHE A 447 -10.12 11.43 -7.36
N MET A 448 -9.94 10.75 -6.26
CA MET A 448 -10.78 10.89 -5.07
C MET A 448 -10.14 11.87 -4.09
N MET A 449 -10.93 12.79 -3.58
CA MET A 449 -10.68 13.58 -2.38
C MET A 449 -11.73 13.22 -1.33
N ARG A 450 -11.30 12.88 -0.10
CA ARG A 450 -12.19 12.59 1.03
C ARG A 450 -11.77 13.44 2.24
N ASP A 451 -12.67 14.31 2.71
CA ASP A 451 -12.51 15.04 3.97
C ASP A 451 -13.41 14.46 5.09
N ALA A 452 -13.61 15.15 6.17
CA ALA A 452 -14.38 14.65 7.32
C ALA A 452 -15.83 14.25 6.94
N ARG A 453 -16.44 14.92 5.95
CA ARG A 453 -17.84 14.71 5.55
C ARG A 453 -18.01 14.26 4.12
N TRP A 454 -17.22 14.82 3.19
CA TRP A 454 -17.45 14.66 1.77
C TRP A 454 -16.46 13.72 1.13
N LYS A 455 -16.94 12.79 0.32
CA LYS A 455 -16.11 12.07 -0.65
C LYS A 455 -16.47 12.57 -2.05
N PHE A 456 -15.47 13.11 -2.73
CA PHE A 456 -15.59 13.70 -4.05
C PHE A 456 -14.66 12.97 -5.02
N ILE A 457 -15.18 12.59 -6.18
CA ILE A 457 -14.42 11.85 -7.19
C ILE A 457 -14.49 12.65 -8.50
N HIS A 458 -13.34 13.22 -8.89
CA HIS A 458 -13.19 13.79 -10.23
C HIS A 458 -12.91 12.67 -11.24
N ALA A 459 -13.61 12.71 -12.37
CA ALA A 459 -13.44 11.78 -13.47
C ALA A 459 -12.95 12.53 -14.71
N GLU A 460 -11.79 12.14 -15.23
CA GLU A 460 -11.30 12.65 -16.51
C GLU A 460 -12.15 12.14 -17.67
N GLY A 461 -11.91 12.65 -18.88
CA GLY A 461 -12.64 12.21 -20.09
C GLY A 461 -14.02 12.89 -20.27
N GLY A 462 -14.29 13.98 -19.54
CA GLY A 462 -15.52 14.78 -19.69
C GLY A 462 -16.72 14.23 -18.94
N PHE A 463 -16.54 13.30 -18.01
CA PHE A 463 -17.61 12.82 -17.14
C PHE A 463 -17.90 13.83 -16.02
N ALA A 464 -19.15 13.83 -15.56
CA ALA A 464 -19.50 14.56 -14.33
C ALA A 464 -18.73 13.97 -13.13
N PRO A 465 -18.47 14.74 -12.06
CA PRO A 465 -17.93 14.17 -10.84
C PRO A 465 -18.97 13.33 -10.09
N MET A 466 -18.51 12.45 -9.18
CA MET A 466 -19.35 11.82 -8.16
C MET A 466 -19.12 12.50 -6.82
N LEU A 467 -20.16 12.55 -5.97
CA LEU A 467 -20.12 13.19 -4.64
C LEU A 467 -20.97 12.40 -3.66
N PHE A 468 -20.43 12.08 -2.49
CA PHE A 468 -21.13 11.41 -1.41
C PHE A 468 -21.04 12.21 -0.11
N ASP A 469 -22.15 12.30 0.64
CA ASP A 469 -22.25 12.93 1.95
C ASP A 469 -22.14 11.86 3.05
N LEU A 470 -20.95 11.61 3.56
CA LEU A 470 -20.66 10.54 4.52
C LEU A 470 -21.33 10.74 5.89
N ASP A 471 -21.82 11.94 6.21
CA ASP A 471 -22.59 12.21 7.44
C ASP A 471 -24.02 11.70 7.34
N SER A 472 -24.66 11.88 6.19
CA SER A 472 -26.05 11.48 5.96
C SER A 472 -26.18 10.14 5.23
N ASP A 473 -25.15 9.72 4.51
CA ASP A 473 -25.06 8.49 3.72
C ASP A 473 -23.67 7.85 3.89
N PRO A 474 -23.38 7.30 5.08
CA PRO A 474 -22.08 6.68 5.36
C PRO A 474 -21.80 5.45 4.52
N ASP A 475 -22.83 4.86 3.92
CA ASP A 475 -22.74 3.71 3.03
C ASP A 475 -22.61 4.10 1.54
N GLU A 476 -22.50 5.39 1.20
CA GLU A 476 -22.23 5.91 -0.16
C GLU A 476 -23.21 5.41 -1.25
N LEU A 477 -24.48 5.27 -0.91
CA LEU A 477 -25.53 4.76 -1.80
C LEU A 477 -26.11 5.81 -2.74
N ILE A 478 -25.87 7.11 -2.48
CA ILE A 478 -26.49 8.23 -3.21
C ILE A 478 -25.42 9.15 -3.79
N ASP A 479 -25.22 9.06 -5.11
CA ASP A 479 -24.35 9.99 -5.83
C ASP A 479 -25.02 11.37 -6.05
N LEU A 480 -24.52 12.37 -5.33
CA LEU A 480 -24.93 13.78 -5.40
C LEU A 480 -24.14 14.60 -6.44
N GLY A 481 -23.22 13.98 -7.16
CA GLY A 481 -22.27 14.65 -8.05
C GLY A 481 -22.91 15.40 -9.22
N ARG A 482 -24.12 15.03 -9.62
CA ARG A 482 -24.87 15.67 -10.71
C ARG A 482 -26.03 16.57 -10.23
N ASP A 483 -26.29 16.62 -8.92
CA ASP A 483 -27.36 17.45 -8.36
C ASP A 483 -26.91 18.92 -8.29
N PRO A 484 -27.64 19.86 -8.95
CA PRO A 484 -27.32 21.29 -8.91
C PRO A 484 -27.30 21.89 -7.50
N ALA A 485 -28.04 21.32 -6.55
CA ALA A 485 -28.10 21.81 -5.17
C ALA A 485 -26.73 21.74 -4.47
N TYR A 486 -25.84 20.85 -4.91
CA TYR A 486 -24.52 20.64 -4.34
C TYR A 486 -23.38 21.31 -5.14
N ALA A 487 -23.70 22.26 -6.04
CA ALA A 487 -22.67 22.93 -6.86
C ALA A 487 -21.58 23.59 -6.00
N ALA A 488 -21.94 24.34 -4.97
CA ALA A 488 -20.98 24.99 -4.07
C ALA A 488 -20.10 23.99 -3.30
N VAL A 489 -20.63 22.80 -2.96
CA VAL A 489 -19.86 21.74 -2.32
C VAL A 489 -18.84 21.18 -3.28
N ARG A 490 -19.24 20.91 -4.53
CA ARG A 490 -18.31 20.43 -5.57
C ARG A 490 -17.20 21.43 -5.82
N ASP A 491 -17.51 22.74 -5.89
CA ASP A 491 -16.50 23.79 -6.09
C ASP A 491 -15.48 23.78 -4.94
N ALA A 492 -15.94 23.68 -3.68
CA ALA A 492 -15.05 23.57 -2.52
C ALA A 492 -14.18 22.28 -2.54
N CYS A 493 -14.73 21.17 -3.02
CA CYS A 493 -13.97 19.93 -3.20
C CYS A 493 -12.93 20.06 -4.31
N TYR A 494 -13.27 20.71 -5.42
CA TYR A 494 -12.31 21.02 -6.49
C TYR A 494 -11.17 21.91 -6.01
N ASP A 495 -11.44 22.91 -5.15
CA ASP A 495 -10.40 23.78 -4.58
C ASP A 495 -9.38 22.96 -3.76
N LYS A 496 -9.85 22.00 -2.96
CA LYS A 496 -8.98 21.08 -2.21
C LYS A 496 -8.18 20.18 -3.14
N LEU A 497 -8.84 19.52 -4.10
CA LEU A 497 -8.18 18.66 -5.07
C LEU A 497 -7.15 19.42 -5.90
N PHE A 498 -7.47 20.64 -6.33
CA PHE A 498 -6.56 21.49 -7.09
C PHE A 498 -5.38 21.98 -6.23
N SER A 499 -5.61 22.25 -4.94
CA SER A 499 -4.52 22.56 -4.00
C SER A 499 -3.53 21.41 -3.90
N TRP A 500 -4.03 20.17 -3.76
CA TRP A 500 -3.20 18.97 -3.77
C TRP A 500 -2.48 18.78 -5.12
N ALA A 501 -3.15 18.98 -6.24
CA ALA A 501 -2.57 18.79 -7.58
C ALA A 501 -1.38 19.74 -7.85
N ARG A 502 -1.35 20.91 -7.21
CA ARG A 502 -0.26 21.91 -7.31
C ARG A 502 0.89 21.70 -6.31
N ARG A 503 0.85 20.65 -5.50
CA ARG A 503 1.92 20.35 -4.55
C ARG A 503 3.28 20.20 -5.23
N PRO A 504 4.42 20.49 -4.56
CA PRO A 504 5.74 20.46 -5.18
C PRO A 504 6.30 19.03 -5.33
N SER A 505 5.60 18.16 -6.06
CA SER A 505 5.94 16.74 -6.24
C SER A 505 7.16 16.44 -7.10
N GLN A 506 7.69 17.44 -7.82
CA GLN A 506 8.77 17.24 -8.81
C GLN A 506 10.14 17.69 -8.33
N ARG A 507 10.23 18.49 -7.27
CA ARG A 507 11.49 19.00 -6.74
C ARG A 507 12.03 18.09 -5.64
N THR A 508 12.57 16.96 -6.03
CA THR A 508 12.96 15.89 -5.11
C THR A 508 14.45 15.85 -4.77
N THR A 509 15.28 16.74 -5.35
CA THR A 509 16.74 16.71 -5.18
C THR A 509 17.27 17.75 -4.20
N VAL A 510 16.46 18.72 -3.79
CA VAL A 510 16.89 19.89 -3.01
C VAL A 510 15.81 20.29 -2.02
N SER A 511 16.14 20.33 -0.72
CA SER A 511 15.23 20.78 0.33
C SER A 511 14.96 22.29 0.28
N ASP A 512 13.88 22.75 0.92
CA ASP A 512 13.59 24.18 1.04
C ASP A 512 14.71 24.93 1.77
N GLN A 513 15.31 24.34 2.82
CA GLN A 513 16.45 24.92 3.51
C GLN A 513 17.64 25.09 2.58
N GLN A 514 17.95 24.09 1.76
CA GLN A 514 19.03 24.19 0.77
C GLN A 514 18.75 25.27 -0.28
N LEU A 515 17.48 25.51 -0.66
CA LEU A 515 17.12 26.60 -1.55
C LEU A 515 17.30 27.96 -0.87
N ILE A 516 16.85 28.09 0.38
CA ILE A 516 17.08 29.31 1.18
C ILE A 516 18.57 29.61 1.28
N ASP A 517 19.35 28.58 1.61
CA ASP A 517 20.81 28.71 1.71
C ASP A 517 21.50 29.08 0.39
N ARG A 518 20.89 28.79 -0.74
CA ARG A 518 21.42 29.14 -2.08
C ARG A 518 21.03 30.54 -2.54
N ARG A 519 20.07 31.20 -1.86
CA ARG A 519 19.65 32.55 -2.23
C ARG A 519 20.82 33.50 -2.23
N GLY A 520 21.03 34.22 -3.34
CA GLY A 520 22.12 35.20 -3.50
C GLY A 520 23.54 34.62 -3.59
N LYS A 521 23.74 33.30 -3.49
CA LYS A 521 25.07 32.67 -3.55
C LYS A 521 25.78 32.78 -4.91
N SER A 522 25.04 33.08 -5.98
CA SER A 522 25.65 33.34 -7.30
C SER A 522 26.68 34.45 -7.28
N ARG A 523 26.44 35.52 -6.51
CA ARG A 523 27.42 36.61 -6.30
C ARG A 523 28.70 36.10 -5.64
N ARG A 524 28.60 35.24 -4.62
CA ARG A 524 29.78 34.65 -3.94
C ARG A 524 30.59 33.72 -4.85
N LYS A 525 29.97 33.17 -5.90
CA LYS A 525 30.63 32.33 -6.91
C LYS A 525 31.25 33.14 -8.06
N GLY A 526 31.17 34.47 -8.01
CA GLY A 526 31.73 35.30 -9.04
C GLY A 526 30.77 35.64 -10.20
N ILE A 527 29.44 35.38 -10.03
CA ILE A 527 28.44 35.79 -11.02
C ILE A 527 27.74 37.03 -10.49
N VAL A 528 28.05 38.17 -11.09
CA VAL A 528 27.47 39.47 -10.75
C VAL A 528 26.64 39.98 -11.93
N LEU A 529 25.34 40.13 -11.69
CA LEU A 529 24.37 40.66 -12.64
C LEU A 529 23.66 41.87 -12.01
N GLY A 530 23.32 42.86 -12.83
CA GLY A 530 22.62 44.05 -12.37
C GLY A 530 23.45 44.99 -11.50
N VAL A 531 24.79 44.98 -11.64
CA VAL A 531 25.73 45.89 -11.02
C VAL A 531 26.31 46.80 -12.10
N ASN A 532 26.21 48.10 -11.91
CA ASN A 532 26.70 49.10 -12.85
C ASN A 532 28.05 49.69 -12.44
N THR A 533 28.26 49.88 -11.13
CA THR A 533 29.46 50.52 -10.59
C THR A 533 30.06 49.66 -9.47
N ALA A 534 31.37 49.89 -9.18
CA ALA A 534 32.11 49.11 -8.20
C ALA A 534 31.62 49.32 -6.75
N ASP A 535 30.97 50.42 -6.46
CA ASP A 535 30.42 50.76 -5.16
C ASP A 535 29.09 50.01 -4.83
N GLU A 536 28.50 49.38 -5.83
CA GLU A 536 27.31 48.52 -5.67
C GLU A 536 27.65 47.08 -5.25
N ILE A 537 28.94 46.74 -5.11
CA ILE A 537 29.40 45.38 -4.82
C ILE A 537 30.38 45.39 -3.63
N ASP A 538 30.34 44.35 -2.80
CA ASP A 538 31.25 44.17 -1.69
C ASP A 538 32.73 44.16 -2.16
N ALA A 539 33.64 44.81 -1.42
CA ALA A 539 35.05 44.89 -1.76
C ALA A 539 35.72 43.52 -1.98
N GLU A 540 35.36 42.51 -1.17
CA GLU A 540 35.81 41.12 -1.33
C GLU A 540 35.41 40.49 -2.65
N LEU A 541 34.20 40.79 -3.13
CA LEU A 541 33.72 40.33 -4.43
C LEU A 541 34.35 41.14 -5.56
N LEU A 542 34.52 42.43 -5.37
CA LEU A 542 35.16 43.32 -6.35
C LEU A 542 36.59 42.85 -6.68
N GLU A 543 37.36 42.43 -5.68
CA GLU A 543 38.71 41.89 -5.86
C GLU A 543 38.71 40.64 -6.80
N LYS A 544 37.68 39.80 -6.74
CA LYS A 544 37.55 38.64 -7.63
C LYS A 544 37.24 39.00 -9.09
N TYR A 545 36.74 40.23 -9.33
CA TYR A 545 36.41 40.74 -10.67
C TYR A 545 37.49 41.66 -11.24
N GLN A 546 38.46 42.03 -10.44
CA GLN A 546 39.64 42.79 -10.95
C GLN A 546 40.49 41.84 -11.78
N GLY A 547 40.21 41.78 -13.07
CA GLY A 547 41.04 41.06 -14.04
C GLY A 547 42.45 41.59 -14.03
N LYS A 548 43.46 40.74 -14.22
CA LYS A 548 44.82 41.19 -14.42
C LYS A 548 44.92 41.97 -15.73
N ALA A 549 45.46 43.20 -15.67
CA ALA A 549 45.74 43.94 -16.86
C ALA A 549 46.66 43.13 -17.80
N ARG A 550 46.35 43.12 -19.09
CA ARG A 550 47.16 42.45 -20.10
C ARG A 550 48.57 43.08 -20.06
N GLN A 551 49.57 42.29 -19.70
CA GLN A 551 50.94 42.75 -19.84
C GLN A 551 51.20 43.01 -21.32
N SER A 552 51.50 44.26 -21.70
CA SER A 552 52.02 44.56 -23.02
C SER A 552 53.32 43.79 -23.15
N HIS A 553 53.39 42.82 -24.03
CA HIS A 553 54.67 42.32 -24.50
C HIS A 553 55.32 43.52 -25.23
N GLY A 554 56.31 44.10 -24.58
CA GLY A 554 57.15 45.08 -25.24
C GLY A 554 57.79 44.47 -26.46
N GLU A 555 57.73 45.22 -27.58
CA GLU A 555 58.48 44.96 -28.80
C GLU A 555 59.98 44.75 -28.53
#